data_fea2db6b85e02088b35587e33a15b173
#
_entry.id   fea2db6b85e02088b35587e33a15b173
#
_cell.length_a   1.000
_cell.length_b   1.000
_cell.length_c   1.000
_cell.angle_alpha   90.00
_cell.angle_beta   90.00
_cell.angle_gamma   90.00
#
_symmetry.space_group_name_H-M   'P 1'
#
loop_
_entity.id
_entity.type
_entity.pdbx_description
1 polymer ?
#
loop_
_entity_poly.entity_id
_entity_poly.type
_entity_poly.pdbx_seq_one_letter_code
_entity_poly.pdbx_strand_id
1 'polypeptide(L)'
;MINSSEILQTIHMFDQQHLDIRTITMGISLLDCADPDPKAACRKVYDKICRRAQNLVATGQTIEKEFGIPIVNKRVSVTPISLVASASDTADYAPFAAALDKAAKTIGINFIGGFSALVQKGFTQSDRKLIASIPEALATTDLVCSSVNVGSTKAGINMDAVAEMGRVIKMTADRTAAAGGFGCAKLVVFANAVEDNPFMAGAFHGAGEPECVINVGISGPGVVHHALQQVKGEPFDVVAETIKKTAFRITRMGQLVAREASARLEVPFCIVDLSLAPTPAVGDSVARILEDMGLEVCGTHGTTAALALLNDAVKKGGVMASNHVGGLSGAFIPVSEDEGMIAAAQQGALGLDKLEAMTCVCSVGLDMIAVPGDTSAETLSAIIADEAAIGMVNSKTTAVRLIPAPGKKVGDTVEFGGLLGSAPVIPVHPFSSAPFIQRGGRIPAPMQSLKN
;
A
#
# COMPACT_ATOMS: atom_id res chain seq x y z
N MET A 1 -1.40 -38.26 6.78
CA MET A 1 -0.51 -38.26 7.97
C MET A 1 0.10 -36.88 8.06
N ILE A 2 -0.03 -36.21 9.19
CA ILE A 2 0.64 -34.93 9.44
C ILE A 2 2.13 -35.25 9.63
N ASN A 3 2.98 -34.70 8.79
CA ASN A 3 4.43 -34.92 8.88
C ASN A 3 4.99 -33.97 9.97
N SER A 4 5.60 -34.53 11.02
CA SER A 4 6.18 -33.73 12.11
C SER A 4 7.22 -32.71 11.63
N SER A 5 7.93 -32.99 10.52
CA SER A 5 8.88 -32.05 9.93
C SER A 5 8.18 -30.81 9.32
N GLU A 6 6.98 -30.98 8.76
CA GLU A 6 6.19 -29.87 8.20
C GLU A 6 5.61 -28.98 9.30
N ILE A 7 5.22 -29.56 10.45
CA ILE A 7 4.79 -28.81 11.63
C ILE A 7 5.95 -27.96 12.16
N LEU A 8 7.13 -28.56 12.32
CA LEU A 8 8.32 -27.85 12.79
C LEU A 8 8.72 -26.73 11.84
N GLN A 9 8.69 -26.97 10.52
CA GLN A 9 8.93 -25.91 9.54
C GLN A 9 7.95 -24.74 9.68
N THR A 10 6.66 -25.03 9.90
CA THR A 10 5.66 -23.98 10.09
C THR A 10 5.94 -23.15 11.35
N ILE A 11 6.30 -23.80 12.46
CA ILE A 11 6.68 -23.10 13.69
C ILE A 11 7.89 -22.21 13.47
N HIS A 12 8.93 -22.70 12.78
CA HIS A 12 10.12 -21.92 12.44
C HIS A 12 9.81 -20.68 11.57
N MET A 13 8.82 -20.76 10.68
CA MET A 13 8.42 -19.62 9.87
C MET A 13 7.93 -18.45 10.72
N PHE A 14 7.24 -18.70 11.83
CA PHE A 14 6.76 -17.66 12.74
C PHE A 14 7.85 -17.22 13.75
N ASP A 15 8.51 -18.18 14.40
CA ASP A 15 9.46 -17.89 15.49
C ASP A 15 10.77 -17.26 15.02
N GLN A 16 11.26 -17.65 13.83
CA GLN A 16 12.62 -17.33 13.38
C GLN A 16 12.69 -16.60 12.04
N GLN A 17 11.64 -16.66 11.22
CA GLN A 17 11.67 -16.17 9.84
C GLN A 17 10.69 -15.01 9.60
N HIS A 18 10.16 -14.39 10.66
CA HIS A 18 9.31 -13.20 10.60
C HIS A 18 8.04 -13.35 9.74
N LEU A 19 7.48 -14.56 9.61
CA LEU A 19 6.17 -14.71 8.97
C LEU A 19 5.10 -14.07 9.85
N ASP A 20 4.34 -13.14 9.30
CA ASP A 20 3.22 -12.52 9.99
C ASP A 20 1.95 -12.43 9.11
N ILE A 21 0.80 -12.44 9.78
CA ILE A 21 -0.41 -11.88 9.19
C ILE A 21 -0.31 -10.36 9.36
N ARG A 22 0.08 -9.69 8.29
CA ARG A 22 0.28 -8.25 8.33
C ARG A 22 -1.01 -7.52 8.69
N THR A 23 -2.16 -8.02 8.22
CA THR A 23 -3.45 -7.42 8.54
C THR A 23 -4.62 -8.37 8.32
N ILE A 24 -5.63 -8.25 9.19
CA ILE A 24 -7.02 -8.60 8.88
C ILE A 24 -7.74 -7.29 8.61
N THR A 25 -8.24 -7.10 7.40
CA THR A 25 -8.93 -5.88 6.98
C THR A 25 -10.39 -6.19 6.67
N MET A 26 -11.30 -5.47 7.32
CA MET A 26 -12.72 -5.53 6.99
C MET A 26 -13.07 -4.43 6.00
N GLY A 27 -13.52 -4.82 4.80
CA GLY A 27 -14.11 -3.91 3.82
C GLY A 27 -15.56 -3.64 4.17
N ILE A 28 -16.01 -2.39 4.16
CA ILE A 28 -17.40 -2.00 4.52
C ILE A 28 -17.92 -1.01 3.49
N SER A 29 -19.02 -1.36 2.81
CA SER A 29 -19.75 -0.42 1.97
C SER A 29 -20.44 0.64 2.82
N LEU A 30 -20.26 1.90 2.45
CA LEU A 30 -20.91 3.05 3.11
C LEU A 30 -21.91 3.79 2.21
N LEU A 31 -22.28 3.20 1.06
CA LEU A 31 -23.16 3.87 0.09
C LEU A 31 -24.51 4.25 0.68
N ASP A 32 -25.05 3.44 1.60
CA ASP A 32 -26.30 3.70 2.31
C ASP A 32 -26.19 4.76 3.41
N CYS A 33 -24.98 5.24 3.70
CA CYS A 33 -24.73 6.32 4.66
C CYS A 33 -24.86 7.72 4.03
N ALA A 34 -25.04 7.81 2.72
CA ALA A 34 -25.21 9.08 2.03
C ALA A 34 -26.42 9.84 2.59
N ASP A 35 -26.26 11.14 2.81
CA ASP A 35 -27.31 12.03 3.36
C ASP A 35 -27.03 13.48 2.95
N PRO A 36 -28.09 14.26 2.59
CA PRO A 36 -27.92 15.70 2.34
C PRO A 36 -27.41 16.49 3.54
N ASP A 37 -27.81 16.10 4.78
CA ASP A 37 -27.21 16.66 5.99
C ASP A 37 -25.86 16.01 6.29
N PRO A 38 -24.73 16.75 6.19
CA PRO A 38 -23.41 16.19 6.43
C PRO A 38 -23.21 15.64 7.84
N LYS A 39 -23.91 16.20 8.84
CA LYS A 39 -23.85 15.69 10.22
C LYS A 39 -24.57 14.35 10.34
N ALA A 40 -25.70 14.18 9.65
CA ALA A 40 -26.41 12.90 9.60
C ALA A 40 -25.58 11.85 8.85
N ALA A 41 -24.95 12.20 7.71
CA ALA A 41 -24.06 11.32 6.98
C ALA A 41 -22.88 10.86 7.85
N CYS A 42 -22.18 11.77 8.53
CA CYS A 42 -21.08 11.44 9.44
C CYS A 42 -21.51 10.51 10.58
N ARG A 43 -22.71 10.73 11.17
CA ARG A 43 -23.27 9.83 12.20
C ARG A 43 -23.51 8.43 11.63
N LYS A 44 -24.16 8.31 10.47
CA LYS A 44 -24.43 7.03 9.80
C LYS A 44 -23.12 6.27 9.50
N VAL A 45 -22.09 6.97 8.99
CA VAL A 45 -20.76 6.42 8.74
C VAL A 45 -20.15 5.85 10.02
N TYR A 46 -20.10 6.66 11.09
CA TYR A 46 -19.59 6.23 12.39
C TYR A 46 -20.34 5.00 12.94
N ASP A 47 -21.69 5.08 12.99
CA ASP A 47 -22.53 4.02 13.55
C ASP A 47 -22.41 2.71 12.77
N LYS A 48 -22.36 2.78 11.44
CA LYS A 48 -22.20 1.59 10.59
C LYS A 48 -20.86 0.91 10.80
N ILE A 49 -19.76 1.67 10.80
CA ILE A 49 -18.43 1.12 11.02
C ILE A 49 -18.35 0.47 12.41
N CYS A 50 -18.76 1.18 13.46
CA CYS A 50 -18.75 0.66 14.82
C CYS A 50 -19.57 -0.63 14.96
N ARG A 51 -20.75 -0.68 14.37
CA ARG A 51 -21.61 -1.87 14.40
C ARG A 51 -21.03 -3.06 13.65
N ARG A 52 -20.47 -2.83 12.43
CA ARG A 52 -19.92 -3.93 11.59
C ARG A 52 -18.62 -4.47 12.10
N ALA A 53 -17.72 -3.60 12.57
CA ALA A 53 -16.37 -4.00 12.96
C ALA A 53 -16.15 -4.14 14.48
N GLN A 54 -17.22 -4.09 15.31
CA GLN A 54 -17.13 -4.15 16.78
C GLN A 54 -16.31 -5.34 17.32
N ASN A 55 -16.37 -6.48 16.65
CA ASN A 55 -15.70 -7.71 17.07
C ASN A 55 -14.36 -7.98 16.33
N LEU A 56 -13.97 -7.12 15.37
CA LEU A 56 -12.81 -7.37 14.52
C LEU A 56 -11.50 -7.54 15.32
N VAL A 57 -11.25 -6.63 16.26
CA VAL A 57 -10.02 -6.64 17.07
C VAL A 57 -9.98 -7.85 17.99
N ALA A 58 -11.08 -8.11 18.73
CA ALA A 58 -11.16 -9.23 19.64
C ALA A 58 -11.03 -10.58 18.90
N THR A 59 -11.65 -10.72 17.73
CA THR A 59 -11.53 -11.91 16.88
C THR A 59 -10.10 -12.10 16.41
N GLY A 60 -9.44 -11.05 15.92
CA GLY A 60 -8.04 -11.12 15.50
C GLY A 60 -7.11 -11.56 16.65
N GLN A 61 -7.28 -10.97 17.83
CA GLN A 61 -6.49 -11.35 19.03
C GLN A 61 -6.73 -12.79 19.46
N THR A 62 -7.97 -13.28 19.33
CA THR A 62 -8.31 -14.67 19.68
C THR A 62 -7.66 -15.66 18.71
N ILE A 63 -7.71 -15.38 17.41
CA ILE A 63 -7.06 -16.19 16.36
C ILE A 63 -5.55 -16.21 16.58
N GLU A 64 -4.94 -15.04 16.82
CA GLU A 64 -3.51 -14.90 17.10
C GLU A 64 -3.09 -15.78 18.29
N LYS A 65 -3.84 -15.73 19.39
CA LYS A 65 -3.57 -16.51 20.60
C LYS A 65 -3.76 -18.03 20.39
N GLU A 66 -4.79 -18.45 19.65
CA GLU A 66 -5.10 -19.84 19.43
C GLU A 66 -4.15 -20.52 18.44
N PHE A 67 -3.75 -19.81 17.40
CA PHE A 67 -2.90 -20.36 16.34
C PHE A 67 -1.40 -20.09 16.55
N GLY A 68 -1.06 -19.17 17.47
CA GLY A 68 0.33 -18.73 17.66
C GLY A 68 0.87 -17.95 16.46
N ILE A 69 0.01 -17.41 15.62
CA ILE A 69 0.37 -16.66 14.41
C ILE A 69 0.23 -15.16 14.69
N PRO A 70 1.30 -14.35 14.62
CA PRO A 70 1.20 -12.91 14.84
C PRO A 70 0.24 -12.25 13.84
N ILE A 71 -0.72 -11.46 14.35
CA ILE A 71 -1.62 -10.63 13.53
C ILE A 71 -1.36 -9.18 13.87
N VAL A 72 -0.49 -8.55 13.08
CA VAL A 72 0.10 -7.25 13.40
C VAL A 72 -0.92 -6.12 13.41
N ASN A 73 -1.79 -6.08 12.38
CA ASN A 73 -2.79 -5.04 12.25
C ASN A 73 -4.20 -5.61 12.11
N LYS A 74 -5.17 -4.86 12.63
CA LYS A 74 -6.61 -4.99 12.36
C LYS A 74 -7.02 -3.67 11.75
N ARG A 75 -7.60 -3.69 10.53
CA ARG A 75 -7.89 -2.50 9.73
C ARG A 75 -9.32 -2.51 9.21
N VAL A 76 -9.79 -1.35 8.82
CA VAL A 76 -11.04 -1.19 8.06
C VAL A 76 -10.73 -0.43 6.78
N SER A 77 -11.33 -0.83 5.66
CA SER A 77 -11.39 -0.06 4.44
C SER A 77 -12.85 0.23 4.10
N VAL A 78 -13.16 1.45 3.67
CA VAL A 78 -14.53 1.85 3.38
C VAL A 78 -14.67 2.36 1.95
N THR A 79 -15.91 2.43 1.47
CA THR A 79 -16.21 3.06 0.18
C THR A 79 -15.57 4.44 0.10
N PRO A 80 -14.98 4.81 -1.05
CA PRO A 80 -14.41 6.15 -1.22
C PRO A 80 -15.35 7.25 -0.76
N ILE A 81 -14.91 8.04 0.21
CA ILE A 81 -15.75 9.08 0.83
C ILE A 81 -16.22 10.11 -0.19
N SER A 82 -15.47 10.34 -1.28
CA SER A 82 -15.95 11.23 -2.36
C SER A 82 -17.29 10.77 -2.95
N LEU A 83 -17.59 9.46 -2.96
CA LEU A 83 -18.86 8.92 -3.42
C LEU A 83 -19.96 9.10 -2.37
N VAL A 84 -19.66 8.78 -1.12
CA VAL A 84 -20.62 8.85 0.01
C VAL A 84 -21.02 10.29 0.31
N ALA A 85 -20.05 11.20 0.38
CA ALA A 85 -20.27 12.60 0.69
C ALA A 85 -20.81 13.43 -0.48
N SER A 86 -20.95 12.84 -1.68
CA SER A 86 -21.45 13.55 -2.87
C SER A 86 -22.87 14.09 -2.70
N ALA A 87 -23.69 13.46 -1.87
CA ALA A 87 -25.03 13.87 -1.55
C ALA A 87 -25.11 14.99 -0.49
N SER A 88 -24.01 15.25 0.24
CA SER A 88 -24.01 16.14 1.39
C SER A 88 -23.79 17.59 0.97
N ASP A 89 -24.59 18.49 1.52
CA ASP A 89 -24.49 19.93 1.30
C ASP A 89 -23.41 20.55 2.20
N THR A 90 -22.15 20.31 1.83
CA THR A 90 -20.99 20.89 2.52
C THR A 90 -19.86 21.17 1.53
N ALA A 91 -19.04 22.16 1.84
CA ALA A 91 -17.83 22.50 1.06
C ALA A 91 -16.59 21.76 1.56
N ASP A 92 -16.59 21.26 2.80
CA ASP A 92 -15.45 20.64 3.49
C ASP A 92 -15.79 19.21 3.90
N TYR A 93 -14.88 18.27 3.61
CA TYR A 93 -15.02 16.85 3.95
C TYR A 93 -14.13 16.41 5.13
N ALA A 94 -13.38 17.30 5.76
CA ALA A 94 -12.63 16.99 6.97
C ALA A 94 -13.50 16.40 8.10
N PRO A 95 -14.78 16.79 8.29
CA PRO A 95 -15.66 16.14 9.26
C PRO A 95 -15.91 14.65 9.00
N PHE A 96 -15.89 14.19 7.75
CA PHE A 96 -15.97 12.76 7.42
C PHE A 96 -14.70 12.03 7.87
N ALA A 97 -13.53 12.62 7.65
CA ALA A 97 -12.27 12.06 8.17
C ALA A 97 -12.29 11.97 9.69
N ALA A 98 -12.78 12.99 10.38
CA ALA A 98 -12.94 12.97 11.84
C ALA A 98 -13.91 11.86 12.31
N ALA A 99 -15.00 11.61 11.56
CA ALA A 99 -15.92 10.51 11.84
C ALA A 99 -15.27 9.14 11.65
N LEU A 100 -14.46 8.96 10.60
CA LEU A 100 -13.67 7.74 10.37
C LEU A 100 -12.65 7.50 11.50
N ASP A 101 -11.90 8.53 11.87
CA ASP A 101 -10.89 8.45 12.95
C ASP A 101 -11.52 8.10 14.29
N LYS A 102 -12.65 8.75 14.61
CA LYS A 102 -13.42 8.45 15.81
C LYS A 102 -13.93 7.01 15.84
N ALA A 103 -14.44 6.50 14.71
CA ALA A 103 -14.87 5.12 14.61
C ALA A 103 -13.69 4.16 14.80
N ALA A 104 -12.56 4.40 14.13
CA ALA A 104 -11.35 3.60 14.26
C ALA A 104 -10.84 3.54 15.70
N LYS A 105 -10.81 4.68 16.41
CA LYS A 105 -10.43 4.74 17.82
C LYS A 105 -11.43 4.01 18.72
N THR A 106 -12.72 4.12 18.43
CA THR A 106 -13.78 3.46 19.23
C THR A 106 -13.69 1.93 19.17
N ILE A 107 -13.42 1.37 17.97
CA ILE A 107 -13.29 -0.09 17.78
C ILE A 107 -11.87 -0.60 18.01
N GLY A 108 -10.89 0.27 18.20
CA GLY A 108 -9.50 -0.06 18.54
C GLY A 108 -8.66 -0.62 17.39
N ILE A 109 -8.99 -0.27 16.13
CA ILE A 109 -8.22 -0.69 14.96
C ILE A 109 -6.99 0.20 14.74
N ASN A 110 -6.04 -0.29 13.95
CA ASN A 110 -4.76 0.39 13.70
C ASN A 110 -4.86 1.48 12.64
N PHE A 111 -5.62 1.25 11.55
CA PHE A 111 -5.81 2.19 10.45
C PHE A 111 -7.20 2.03 9.82
N ILE A 112 -7.70 3.13 9.24
CA ILE A 112 -8.90 3.15 8.42
C ILE A 112 -8.63 3.85 7.09
N GLY A 113 -8.85 3.14 5.97
CA GLY A 113 -8.73 3.66 4.63
C GLY A 113 -10.10 4.00 4.02
N GLY A 114 -10.09 4.79 2.94
CA GLY A 114 -11.29 5.17 2.19
C GLY A 114 -11.59 6.66 2.21
N PHE A 115 -10.76 7.51 2.85
CA PHE A 115 -10.81 8.95 2.60
C PHE A 115 -10.22 9.24 1.22
N SER A 116 -10.94 8.81 0.16
CA SER A 116 -10.39 8.60 -1.18
C SER A 116 -11.27 9.17 -2.28
N ALA A 117 -10.65 9.44 -3.46
CA ALA A 117 -11.31 9.85 -4.67
C ALA A 117 -10.78 9.09 -5.89
N LEU A 118 -11.65 8.78 -6.87
CA LEU A 118 -11.34 8.04 -8.09
C LEU A 118 -11.49 8.98 -9.29
N VAL A 119 -10.40 9.63 -9.71
CA VAL A 119 -10.41 10.74 -10.68
C VAL A 119 -9.71 10.43 -12.00
N GLN A 120 -9.44 9.16 -12.29
CA GLN A 120 -8.75 8.72 -13.50
C GLN A 120 -9.47 9.12 -14.80
N LYS A 121 -10.77 9.37 -14.75
CA LYS A 121 -11.56 9.83 -15.91
C LYS A 121 -11.94 11.30 -15.86
N GLY A 122 -11.71 11.98 -14.76
CA GLY A 122 -12.07 13.38 -14.53
C GLY A 122 -12.57 13.57 -13.11
N PHE A 123 -12.89 14.81 -12.76
CA PHE A 123 -13.37 15.17 -11.43
C PHE A 123 -14.88 15.34 -11.42
N THR A 124 -15.51 14.85 -10.37
CA THR A 124 -16.79 15.39 -9.90
C THR A 124 -16.55 16.59 -8.97
N GLN A 125 -17.59 17.31 -8.62
CA GLN A 125 -17.50 18.37 -7.60
C GLN A 125 -17.10 17.81 -6.24
N SER A 126 -17.59 16.63 -5.91
CA SER A 126 -17.30 15.91 -4.67
C SER A 126 -15.82 15.51 -4.58
N ASP A 127 -15.24 15.02 -5.68
CA ASP A 127 -13.82 14.67 -5.71
C ASP A 127 -12.92 15.88 -5.44
N ARG A 128 -13.25 17.04 -6.00
CA ARG A 128 -12.50 18.28 -5.74
C ARG A 128 -12.57 18.71 -4.28
N LYS A 129 -13.75 18.62 -3.65
CA LYS A 129 -13.92 18.91 -2.23
C LYS A 129 -13.11 17.94 -1.36
N LEU A 130 -13.16 16.65 -1.66
CA LEU A 130 -12.37 15.64 -0.93
C LEU A 130 -10.89 15.91 -1.04
N ILE A 131 -10.36 16.09 -2.26
CA ILE A 131 -8.93 16.31 -2.51
C ILE A 131 -8.46 17.58 -1.79
N ALA A 132 -9.22 18.67 -1.84
CA ALA A 132 -8.92 19.91 -1.11
C ALA A 132 -8.91 19.72 0.42
N SER A 133 -9.68 18.76 0.94
CA SER A 133 -9.75 18.47 2.38
C SER A 133 -8.64 17.55 2.89
N ILE A 134 -7.87 16.87 2.00
CA ILE A 134 -6.83 15.90 2.40
C ILE A 134 -5.78 16.49 3.35
N PRO A 135 -5.18 17.68 3.10
CA PRO A 135 -4.14 18.19 3.98
C PRO A 135 -4.64 18.43 5.41
N GLU A 136 -5.87 18.95 5.58
CA GLU A 136 -6.47 19.14 6.89
C GLU A 136 -6.86 17.82 7.54
N ALA A 137 -7.49 16.92 6.79
CA ALA A 137 -7.89 15.61 7.28
C ALA A 137 -6.71 14.81 7.85
N LEU A 138 -5.59 14.75 7.12
CA LEU A 138 -4.41 14.00 7.54
C LEU A 138 -3.58 14.68 8.63
N ALA A 139 -3.70 16.00 8.78
CA ALA A 139 -3.08 16.73 9.88
C ALA A 139 -3.85 16.63 11.20
N THR A 140 -5.18 16.44 11.14
CA THR A 140 -6.06 16.45 12.33
C THR A 140 -6.54 15.06 12.77
N THR A 141 -6.20 14.00 12.02
CA THR A 141 -6.57 12.62 12.35
C THR A 141 -5.32 11.75 12.52
N ASP A 142 -5.43 10.75 13.39
CA ASP A 142 -4.32 9.83 13.66
C ASP A 142 -4.32 8.59 12.77
N LEU A 143 -5.49 7.97 12.56
CA LEU A 143 -5.64 6.63 11.99
C LEU A 143 -6.18 6.62 10.55
N VAL A 144 -6.61 7.78 10.03
CA VAL A 144 -7.19 7.89 8.69
C VAL A 144 -6.09 7.90 7.63
N CYS A 145 -6.26 7.03 6.62
CA CYS A 145 -5.44 7.01 5.42
C CYS A 145 -6.25 7.45 4.20
N SER A 146 -5.57 8.13 3.28
CA SER A 146 -6.17 8.72 2.09
C SER A 146 -5.52 8.21 0.81
N SER A 147 -6.28 8.17 -0.28
CA SER A 147 -5.74 7.91 -1.60
C SER A 147 -6.52 8.59 -2.71
N VAL A 148 -5.81 8.86 -3.82
CA VAL A 148 -6.42 9.39 -5.04
C VAL A 148 -5.94 8.58 -6.24
N ASN A 149 -6.87 8.00 -7.01
CA ASN A 149 -6.55 7.28 -8.22
C ASN A 149 -6.59 8.21 -9.43
N VAL A 150 -5.41 8.57 -9.97
CA VAL A 150 -5.27 9.58 -11.03
C VAL A 150 -5.19 9.02 -12.44
N GLY A 151 -4.98 7.70 -12.57
CA GLY A 151 -4.77 7.07 -13.88
C GLY A 151 -5.23 5.63 -13.92
N SER A 152 -5.45 5.13 -15.14
CA SER A 152 -5.63 3.70 -15.37
C SER A 152 -5.27 3.33 -16.81
N THR A 153 -4.98 2.06 -17.06
CA THR A 153 -4.72 1.53 -18.40
C THR A 153 -5.87 1.86 -19.37
N LYS A 154 -7.12 1.82 -18.89
CA LYS A 154 -8.29 2.09 -19.73
C LYS A 154 -8.62 3.57 -19.92
N ALA A 155 -8.24 4.43 -18.96
CA ALA A 155 -8.60 5.85 -18.98
C ALA A 155 -7.43 6.76 -19.40
N GLY A 156 -6.20 6.28 -19.35
CA GLY A 156 -5.02 7.14 -19.43
C GLY A 156 -4.73 7.83 -18.08
N ILE A 157 -4.00 8.92 -18.11
CA ILE A 157 -3.60 9.68 -16.91
C ILE A 157 -4.30 11.03 -16.92
N ASN A 158 -4.96 11.38 -15.84
CA ASN A 158 -5.55 12.69 -15.62
C ASN A 158 -4.46 13.64 -15.09
N MET A 159 -3.83 14.41 -16.00
CA MET A 159 -2.71 15.30 -15.64
C MET A 159 -3.14 16.48 -14.77
N ASP A 160 -4.41 16.89 -14.81
CA ASP A 160 -4.94 17.91 -13.90
C ASP A 160 -4.97 17.36 -12.47
N ALA A 161 -5.34 16.07 -12.29
CA ALA A 161 -5.30 15.40 -11.00
C ALA A 161 -3.86 15.20 -10.52
N VAL A 162 -2.95 14.83 -11.40
CA VAL A 162 -1.51 14.71 -11.09
C VAL A 162 -0.96 16.04 -10.57
N ALA A 163 -1.24 17.14 -11.27
CA ALA A 163 -0.82 18.48 -10.85
C ALA A 163 -1.42 18.88 -9.49
N GLU A 164 -2.69 18.53 -9.24
CA GLU A 164 -3.35 18.77 -7.96
C GLU A 164 -2.71 17.98 -6.83
N MET A 165 -2.40 16.69 -7.07
CA MET A 165 -1.83 15.82 -6.04
C MET A 165 -0.41 16.25 -5.63
N GLY A 166 0.43 16.74 -6.53
CA GLY A 166 1.72 17.31 -6.14
C GLY A 166 1.58 18.48 -5.17
N ARG A 167 0.60 19.37 -5.41
CA ARG A 167 0.28 20.47 -4.47
C ARG A 167 -0.25 19.95 -3.13
N VAL A 168 -1.15 18.97 -3.17
CA VAL A 168 -1.74 18.37 -1.96
C VAL A 168 -0.68 17.69 -1.10
N ILE A 169 0.25 16.94 -1.71
CA ILE A 169 1.38 16.32 -0.99
C ILE A 169 2.23 17.41 -0.32
N LYS A 170 2.60 18.47 -1.05
CA LYS A 170 3.37 19.58 -0.49
C LYS A 170 2.66 20.24 0.69
N MET A 171 1.37 20.56 0.54
CA MET A 171 0.56 21.16 1.60
C MET A 171 0.43 20.23 2.81
N THR A 172 0.28 18.92 2.58
CA THR A 172 0.19 17.91 3.66
C THR A 172 1.50 17.83 4.44
N ALA A 173 2.64 17.83 3.73
CA ALA A 173 3.97 17.86 4.36
C ALA A 173 4.15 19.11 5.23
N ASP A 174 3.80 20.28 4.71
CA ASP A 174 3.94 21.57 5.42
C ASP A 174 3.02 21.61 6.66
N ARG A 175 1.77 21.13 6.56
CA ARG A 175 0.83 21.07 7.71
C ARG A 175 1.25 20.07 8.79
N THR A 176 2.00 19.06 8.43
CA THR A 176 2.51 18.04 9.36
C THR A 176 4.02 18.15 9.61
N ALA A 177 4.59 19.34 9.36
CA ALA A 177 6.03 19.60 9.48
C ALA A 177 6.59 19.28 10.89
N ALA A 178 5.82 19.55 11.94
CA ALA A 178 6.21 19.21 13.32
C ALA A 178 6.42 17.70 13.54
N ALA A 179 5.82 16.86 12.71
CA ALA A 179 5.97 15.40 12.69
C ALA A 179 6.75 14.91 11.45
N GLY A 180 7.67 15.72 10.92
CA GLY A 180 8.53 15.35 9.80
C GLY A 180 7.80 15.10 8.47
N GLY A 181 6.58 15.65 8.30
CA GLY A 181 5.76 15.41 7.10
C GLY A 181 4.95 14.11 7.16
N PHE A 182 4.74 13.55 8.35
CA PHE A 182 4.10 12.23 8.56
C PHE A 182 2.71 12.09 7.89
N GLY A 183 1.97 13.17 7.69
CA GLY A 183 0.72 13.14 6.95
C GLY A 183 0.86 12.52 5.55
N CYS A 184 2.01 12.73 4.90
CA CYS A 184 2.31 12.15 3.59
C CYS A 184 2.50 10.62 3.64
N ALA A 185 2.92 10.06 4.76
CA ALA A 185 3.00 8.60 4.95
C ALA A 185 1.62 7.93 4.94
N LYS A 186 0.55 8.69 5.17
CA LYS A 186 -0.85 8.25 5.15
C LYS A 186 -1.56 8.57 3.82
N LEU A 187 -0.86 9.13 2.83
CA LEU A 187 -1.41 9.55 1.54
C LEU A 187 -0.77 8.78 0.39
N VAL A 188 -1.58 8.19 -0.47
CA VAL A 188 -1.12 7.44 -1.64
C VAL A 188 -1.79 7.97 -2.91
N VAL A 189 -1.01 8.17 -3.95
CA VAL A 189 -1.53 8.44 -5.30
C VAL A 189 -1.42 7.18 -6.13
N PHE A 190 -2.53 6.72 -6.69
CA PHE A 190 -2.61 5.47 -7.45
C PHE A 190 -2.78 5.69 -8.95
N ALA A 191 -2.27 4.75 -9.73
CA ALA A 191 -2.80 4.40 -11.04
C ALA A 191 -3.20 2.92 -11.04
N ASN A 192 -4.33 2.57 -11.68
CA ASN A 192 -4.92 1.22 -11.63
C ASN A 192 -5.14 0.73 -10.19
N ALA A 193 -5.67 1.57 -9.30
CA ALA A 193 -5.96 1.16 -7.94
C ALA A 193 -6.85 -0.08 -7.89
N VAL A 194 -6.51 -1.03 -7.04
CA VAL A 194 -7.34 -2.21 -6.74
C VAL A 194 -8.34 -1.88 -5.64
N GLU A 195 -9.51 -2.49 -5.72
CA GLU A 195 -10.66 -2.17 -4.86
C GLU A 195 -10.75 -3.05 -3.61
N ASP A 196 -9.92 -4.09 -3.53
CA ASP A 196 -9.90 -5.11 -2.49
C ASP A 196 -8.59 -5.16 -1.68
N ASN A 197 -7.75 -4.15 -1.78
CA ASN A 197 -6.43 -4.10 -1.16
C ASN A 197 -6.49 -4.04 0.38
N PRO A 198 -5.96 -5.03 1.12
CA PRO A 198 -5.93 -4.99 2.58
C PRO A 198 -4.70 -4.30 3.17
N PHE A 199 -3.66 -4.06 2.39
CA PHE A 199 -2.30 -3.82 2.87
C PHE A 199 -1.91 -2.37 2.91
N MET A 200 -2.14 -1.66 1.81
CA MET A 200 -1.56 -0.34 1.60
C MET A 200 -2.26 0.72 2.43
N ALA A 201 -1.52 1.73 2.88
CA ALA A 201 -2.12 2.96 3.33
C ALA A 201 -3.00 3.55 2.22
N GLY A 202 -4.18 4.06 2.57
CA GLY A 202 -5.12 4.58 1.58
C GLY A 202 -5.90 3.51 0.80
N ALA A 203 -5.82 2.23 1.18
CA ALA A 203 -6.74 1.20 0.69
C ALA A 203 -8.21 1.64 0.85
N PHE A 204 -9.07 1.24 -0.06
CA PHE A 204 -10.50 1.53 0.00
C PHE A 204 -11.31 0.29 -0.38
N HIS A 205 -12.59 0.30 -0.03
CA HIS A 205 -13.55 -0.72 -0.42
C HIS A 205 -14.30 -0.24 -1.67
N GLY A 206 -14.18 -0.96 -2.78
CA GLY A 206 -14.75 -0.55 -4.05
C GLY A 206 -16.28 -0.47 -4.03
N ALA A 207 -16.83 0.36 -4.91
CA ALA A 207 -18.29 0.51 -5.01
C ALA A 207 -18.97 -0.75 -5.58
N GLY A 208 -18.21 -1.60 -6.29
CA GLY A 208 -18.65 -2.90 -6.82
C GLY A 208 -18.49 -4.07 -5.87
N GLU A 209 -17.85 -3.85 -4.73
CA GLU A 209 -17.61 -4.87 -3.72
C GLU A 209 -18.87 -5.18 -2.88
N PRO A 210 -18.94 -6.36 -2.22
CA PRO A 210 -20.04 -6.71 -1.35
C PRO A 210 -20.21 -5.74 -0.17
N GLU A 211 -21.37 -5.82 0.51
CA GLU A 211 -21.71 -4.97 1.66
C GLU A 211 -20.65 -4.98 2.77
N CYS A 212 -20.04 -6.16 3.01
CA CYS A 212 -18.95 -6.33 3.96
C CYS A 212 -18.14 -7.56 3.59
N VAL A 213 -16.80 -7.49 3.69
CA VAL A 213 -15.88 -8.60 3.38
C VAL A 213 -14.69 -8.61 4.35
N ILE A 214 -14.06 -9.78 4.47
CA ILE A 214 -12.76 -9.95 5.13
C ILE A 214 -11.68 -10.16 4.06
N ASN A 215 -10.67 -9.32 4.09
CA ASN A 215 -9.43 -9.43 3.30
C ASN A 215 -8.26 -9.63 4.26
N VAL A 216 -7.34 -10.53 3.93
CA VAL A 216 -6.18 -10.81 4.77
C VAL A 216 -4.90 -10.56 3.98
N GLY A 217 -4.01 -9.77 4.58
CA GLY A 217 -2.66 -9.58 4.08
C GLY A 217 -1.67 -10.42 4.86
N ILE A 218 -0.89 -11.25 4.17
CA ILE A 218 0.18 -12.04 4.77
C ILE A 218 1.52 -11.65 4.16
N SER A 219 2.56 -11.57 5.00
CA SER A 219 3.91 -11.19 4.60
C SER A 219 4.94 -12.16 5.15
N GLY A 220 6.07 -12.27 4.47
CA GLY A 220 7.16 -13.14 4.91
C GLY A 220 8.40 -13.01 4.04
N PRO A 221 8.99 -11.79 3.88
CA PRO A 221 10.28 -11.64 3.24
C PRO A 221 11.36 -12.50 3.90
N GLY A 222 11.39 -12.54 5.23
CA GLY A 222 12.34 -13.35 5.99
C GLY A 222 12.24 -14.85 5.70
N VAL A 223 11.04 -15.38 5.45
CA VAL A 223 10.86 -16.79 5.06
C VAL A 223 11.47 -17.07 3.70
N VAL A 224 11.29 -16.14 2.74
CA VAL A 224 11.87 -16.28 1.39
C VAL A 224 13.39 -16.12 1.44
N HIS A 225 13.87 -15.11 2.19
CA HIS A 225 15.31 -14.90 2.43
C HIS A 225 15.98 -16.17 2.98
N HIS A 226 15.43 -16.74 4.05
CA HIS A 226 15.94 -17.98 4.64
C HIS A 226 15.92 -19.16 3.64
N ALA A 227 14.86 -19.30 2.85
CA ALA A 227 14.75 -20.36 1.85
C ALA A 227 15.83 -20.22 0.74
N LEU A 228 16.15 -18.98 0.31
CA LEU A 228 17.16 -18.74 -0.71
C LEU A 228 18.59 -18.99 -0.22
N GLN A 229 18.87 -18.77 1.06
CA GLN A 229 20.17 -19.12 1.63
C GLN A 229 20.49 -20.62 1.50
N GLN A 230 19.48 -21.50 1.43
CA GLN A 230 19.64 -22.94 1.25
C GLN A 230 19.98 -23.33 -0.19
N VAL A 231 19.76 -22.45 -1.16
CA VAL A 231 20.01 -22.67 -2.60
C VAL A 231 20.96 -21.61 -3.16
N LYS A 232 21.83 -21.07 -2.32
CA LYS A 232 22.80 -20.05 -2.72
C LYS A 232 23.75 -20.59 -3.79
N GLY A 233 23.84 -19.86 -4.91
CA GLY A 233 24.68 -20.25 -6.05
C GLY A 233 24.04 -21.24 -7.03
N GLU A 234 22.84 -21.74 -6.74
CA GLU A 234 22.08 -22.57 -7.67
C GLU A 234 21.53 -21.76 -8.86
N PRO A 235 21.23 -22.40 -10.01
CA PRO A 235 20.64 -21.76 -11.18
C PRO A 235 19.30 -21.07 -10.88
N PHE A 236 18.95 -20.05 -11.67
CA PHE A 236 17.73 -19.24 -11.43
C PHE A 236 16.41 -20.01 -11.52
N ASP A 237 16.34 -21.12 -12.24
CA ASP A 237 15.17 -22.01 -12.25
C ASP A 237 14.98 -22.71 -10.90
N VAL A 238 16.04 -23.09 -10.21
CA VAL A 238 16.02 -23.63 -8.84
C VAL A 238 15.58 -22.54 -7.85
N VAL A 239 16.13 -21.33 -7.98
CA VAL A 239 15.75 -20.15 -7.19
C VAL A 239 14.27 -19.85 -7.35
N ALA A 240 13.77 -19.77 -8.59
CA ALA A 240 12.35 -19.49 -8.87
C ALA A 240 11.41 -20.56 -8.30
N GLU A 241 11.79 -21.84 -8.42
CA GLU A 241 10.99 -22.95 -7.87
C GLU A 241 10.97 -22.93 -6.34
N THR A 242 12.09 -22.55 -5.71
CA THR A 242 12.20 -22.40 -4.25
C THR A 242 11.29 -21.26 -3.75
N ILE A 243 11.32 -20.09 -4.39
CA ILE A 243 10.44 -18.96 -4.06
C ILE A 243 8.97 -19.37 -4.23
N LYS A 244 8.62 -20.00 -5.34
CA LYS A 244 7.25 -20.43 -5.63
C LYS A 244 6.71 -21.38 -4.56
N LYS A 245 7.49 -22.39 -4.15
CA LYS A 245 7.12 -23.34 -3.08
C LYS A 245 6.96 -22.64 -1.73
N THR A 246 7.83 -21.68 -1.43
CA THR A 246 7.77 -20.89 -0.20
C THR A 246 6.52 -20.01 -0.19
N ALA A 247 6.26 -19.29 -1.26
CA ALA A 247 5.07 -18.44 -1.43
C ALA A 247 3.76 -19.25 -1.32
N PHE A 248 3.73 -20.47 -1.87
CA PHE A 248 2.60 -21.39 -1.71
C PHE A 248 2.31 -21.66 -0.24
N ARG A 249 3.33 -22.00 0.56
CA ARG A 249 3.18 -22.29 2.00
C ARG A 249 2.68 -21.07 2.77
N ILE A 250 3.28 -19.90 2.51
CA ILE A 250 2.88 -18.63 3.14
C ILE A 250 1.40 -18.35 2.85
N THR A 251 0.98 -18.42 1.59
CA THR A 251 -0.41 -18.16 1.18
C THR A 251 -1.40 -19.08 1.87
N ARG A 252 -1.07 -20.38 2.05
CA ARG A 252 -1.92 -21.34 2.76
C ARG A 252 -2.18 -20.93 4.21
N MET A 253 -1.18 -20.33 4.86
CA MET A 253 -1.34 -19.83 6.24
C MET A 253 -2.26 -18.59 6.26
N GLY A 254 -2.10 -17.66 5.32
CA GLY A 254 -3.01 -16.52 5.18
C GLY A 254 -4.46 -16.93 4.94
N GLN A 255 -4.67 -17.94 4.09
CA GLN A 255 -6.00 -18.48 3.82
C GLN A 255 -6.63 -19.14 5.05
N LEU A 256 -5.84 -19.83 5.89
CA LEU A 256 -6.33 -20.43 7.14
C LEU A 256 -6.88 -19.32 8.05
N VAL A 257 -6.12 -18.28 8.31
CA VAL A 257 -6.53 -17.15 9.15
C VAL A 257 -7.74 -16.43 8.55
N ALA A 258 -7.76 -16.22 7.23
CA ALA A 258 -8.88 -15.56 6.55
C ALA A 258 -10.20 -16.31 6.70
N ARG A 259 -10.20 -17.64 6.55
CA ARG A 259 -11.38 -18.48 6.74
C ARG A 259 -11.87 -18.46 8.18
N GLU A 260 -10.95 -18.51 9.13
CA GLU A 260 -11.30 -18.47 10.54
C GLU A 260 -11.88 -17.11 10.95
N ALA A 261 -11.27 -16.01 10.50
CA ALA A 261 -11.79 -14.67 10.72
C ALA A 261 -13.19 -14.49 10.09
N SER A 262 -13.38 -14.96 8.87
CA SER A 262 -14.67 -14.94 8.16
C SER A 262 -15.75 -15.71 8.93
N ALA A 263 -15.46 -16.92 9.40
CA ALA A 263 -16.40 -17.75 10.13
C ALA A 263 -16.82 -17.12 11.47
N ARG A 264 -15.86 -16.57 12.25
CA ARG A 264 -16.12 -15.97 13.56
C ARG A 264 -16.84 -14.62 13.48
N LEU A 265 -16.56 -13.86 12.43
CA LEU A 265 -17.17 -12.53 12.21
C LEU A 265 -18.48 -12.62 11.43
N GLU A 266 -18.83 -13.79 10.88
CA GLU A 266 -19.99 -13.99 9.99
C GLU A 266 -19.96 -13.05 8.78
N VAL A 267 -18.75 -12.78 8.24
CA VAL A 267 -18.52 -11.90 7.09
C VAL A 267 -17.80 -12.68 6.00
N PRO A 268 -18.24 -12.61 4.73
CA PRO A 268 -17.62 -13.35 3.65
C PRO A 268 -16.11 -13.10 3.54
N PHE A 269 -15.34 -14.16 3.32
CA PHE A 269 -13.94 -14.09 2.95
C PHE A 269 -13.81 -13.77 1.46
N CYS A 270 -13.10 -12.69 1.11
CA CYS A 270 -12.87 -12.25 -0.26
C CYS A 270 -11.48 -12.66 -0.74
N ILE A 271 -10.41 -12.03 -0.26
CA ILE A 271 -9.07 -12.29 -0.78
C ILE A 271 -8.00 -12.52 0.31
N VAL A 272 -6.95 -13.24 -0.10
CA VAL A 272 -5.62 -13.23 0.53
C VAL A 272 -4.67 -12.46 -0.37
N ASP A 273 -4.05 -11.44 0.19
CA ASP A 273 -2.96 -10.71 -0.42
C ASP A 273 -1.63 -11.26 0.12
N LEU A 274 -0.87 -11.96 -0.71
CA LEU A 274 0.50 -12.34 -0.41
C LEU A 274 1.43 -11.26 -0.92
N SER A 275 1.78 -10.33 -0.07
CA SER A 275 2.75 -9.30 -0.38
C SER A 275 4.00 -9.45 0.50
N LEU A 276 5.15 -9.61 -0.14
CA LEU A 276 6.43 -9.53 0.56
C LEU A 276 6.66 -8.06 0.93
N ALA A 277 6.02 -7.63 2.02
CA ALA A 277 6.11 -6.29 2.58
C ALA A 277 7.10 -6.36 3.75
N PRO A 278 8.30 -5.79 3.61
CA PRO A 278 9.34 -5.87 4.64
C PRO A 278 8.97 -5.10 5.90
N THR A 279 9.76 -5.31 6.94
CA THR A 279 9.81 -4.46 8.12
C THR A 279 11.25 -3.97 8.34
N PRO A 280 11.47 -2.93 9.18
CA PRO A 280 12.82 -2.49 9.51
C PRO A 280 13.67 -3.53 10.28
N ALA A 281 13.08 -4.66 10.65
CA ALA A 281 13.77 -5.73 11.35
C ALA A 281 14.81 -6.42 10.46
N VAL A 282 15.98 -6.67 11.02
CA VAL A 282 17.06 -7.41 10.34
C VAL A 282 16.56 -8.81 9.98
N GLY A 283 16.75 -9.21 8.72
CA GLY A 283 16.31 -10.50 8.20
C GLY A 283 14.92 -10.50 7.55
N ASP A 284 14.18 -9.38 7.60
CA ASP A 284 12.87 -9.22 6.96
C ASP A 284 12.94 -8.17 5.83
N SER A 285 13.77 -8.39 4.85
CA SER A 285 14.12 -7.44 3.79
C SER A 285 13.97 -8.03 2.39
N VAL A 286 13.28 -7.32 1.51
CA VAL A 286 13.21 -7.65 0.08
C VAL A 286 14.54 -7.35 -0.61
N ALA A 287 15.24 -6.29 -0.21
CA ALA A 287 16.57 -6.00 -0.76
C ALA A 287 17.55 -7.17 -0.51
N ARG A 288 17.53 -7.75 0.69
CA ARG A 288 18.38 -8.90 1.01
C ARG A 288 18.03 -10.15 0.20
N ILE A 289 16.76 -10.38 -0.10
CA ILE A 289 16.33 -11.43 -1.04
C ILE A 289 16.98 -11.24 -2.42
N LEU A 290 17.02 -9.99 -2.92
CA LEU A 290 17.65 -9.69 -4.20
C LEU A 290 19.18 -9.89 -4.17
N GLU A 291 19.80 -9.55 -3.05
CA GLU A 291 21.23 -9.76 -2.82
C GLU A 291 21.58 -11.27 -2.70
N ASP A 292 20.73 -12.09 -2.11
CA ASP A 292 20.89 -13.56 -2.09
C ASP A 292 20.92 -14.18 -3.50
N MET A 293 20.31 -13.51 -4.49
CA MET A 293 20.39 -13.93 -5.90
C MET A 293 21.73 -13.61 -6.57
N GLY A 294 22.69 -13.04 -5.82
CA GLY A 294 24.05 -12.78 -6.28
C GLY A 294 24.37 -11.32 -6.58
N LEU A 295 23.51 -10.39 -6.16
CA LEU A 295 23.79 -8.96 -6.23
C LEU A 295 24.62 -8.52 -5.01
N GLU A 296 25.65 -7.71 -5.20
CA GLU A 296 26.45 -7.19 -4.10
C GLU A 296 25.66 -6.22 -3.24
N VAL A 297 24.90 -5.31 -3.88
CA VAL A 297 24.03 -4.34 -3.24
C VAL A 297 22.77 -4.17 -4.07
N CYS A 298 21.61 -4.12 -3.42
CA CYS A 298 20.35 -3.78 -4.07
C CYS A 298 20.46 -2.40 -4.73
N GLY A 299 19.98 -2.28 -5.97
CA GLY A 299 20.13 -1.07 -6.78
C GLY A 299 21.19 -1.21 -7.90
N THR A 300 22.16 -2.12 -7.77
CA THR A 300 23.13 -2.38 -8.86
C THR A 300 22.46 -2.98 -10.11
N HIS A 301 23.17 -3.01 -11.23
CA HIS A 301 22.66 -3.62 -12.46
C HIS A 301 22.30 -5.10 -12.21
N GLY A 302 21.12 -5.54 -12.69
CA GLY A 302 20.56 -6.85 -12.39
C GLY A 302 19.40 -6.81 -11.39
N THR A 303 19.30 -5.80 -10.53
CA THR A 303 18.25 -5.68 -9.50
C THR A 303 16.83 -5.78 -10.07
N THR A 304 16.54 -5.06 -11.18
CA THR A 304 15.23 -5.12 -11.83
C THR A 304 14.92 -6.52 -12.36
N ALA A 305 15.90 -7.25 -12.91
CA ALA A 305 15.72 -8.62 -13.38
C ALA A 305 15.48 -9.60 -12.22
N ALA A 306 16.25 -9.48 -11.14
CA ALA A 306 16.04 -10.28 -9.92
C ALA A 306 14.66 -10.03 -9.30
N LEU A 307 14.22 -8.77 -9.23
CA LEU A 307 12.89 -8.40 -8.74
C LEU A 307 11.77 -8.94 -9.63
N ALA A 308 11.95 -8.93 -10.96
CA ALA A 308 10.98 -9.52 -11.89
C ALA A 308 10.81 -11.03 -11.63
N LEU A 309 11.90 -11.76 -11.43
CA LEU A 309 11.89 -13.19 -11.07
C LEU A 309 11.17 -13.39 -9.72
N LEU A 310 11.53 -12.62 -8.70
CA LEU A 310 10.93 -12.70 -7.38
C LEU A 310 9.42 -12.49 -7.44
N ASN A 311 8.99 -11.40 -8.06
CA ASN A 311 7.58 -11.01 -8.13
C ASN A 311 6.73 -12.05 -8.87
N ASP A 312 7.23 -12.57 -10.00
CA ASP A 312 6.56 -13.62 -10.79
C ASP A 312 6.45 -14.94 -10.02
N ALA A 313 7.54 -15.38 -9.38
CA ALA A 313 7.55 -16.62 -8.61
C ALA A 313 6.63 -16.56 -7.39
N VAL A 314 6.57 -15.41 -6.69
CA VAL A 314 5.65 -15.18 -5.57
C VAL A 314 4.20 -15.26 -6.04
N LYS A 315 3.83 -14.59 -7.12
CA LYS A 315 2.48 -14.64 -7.69
C LYS A 315 2.07 -16.05 -8.12
N LYS A 316 2.96 -16.78 -8.78
CA LYS A 316 2.73 -18.18 -9.16
C LYS A 316 2.47 -19.07 -7.95
N GLY A 317 3.26 -18.93 -6.89
CA GLY A 317 3.07 -19.67 -5.64
C GLY A 317 1.73 -19.35 -4.98
N GLY A 318 1.36 -18.08 -4.92
CA GLY A 318 0.08 -17.61 -4.39
C GLY A 318 -1.12 -18.21 -5.12
N VAL A 319 -1.19 -18.07 -6.44
CA VAL A 319 -2.29 -18.58 -7.27
C VAL A 319 -2.42 -20.10 -7.20
N MET A 320 -1.32 -20.82 -7.04
CA MET A 320 -1.34 -22.28 -6.84
C MET A 320 -1.90 -22.67 -5.46
N ALA A 321 -1.78 -21.81 -4.46
CA ALA A 321 -2.19 -22.08 -3.09
C ALA A 321 -3.66 -21.78 -2.81
N SER A 322 -4.22 -20.78 -3.48
CA SER A 322 -5.57 -20.26 -3.24
C SER A 322 -6.18 -19.64 -4.50
N ASN A 323 -7.48 -19.88 -4.69
CA ASN A 323 -8.30 -19.19 -5.70
C ASN A 323 -8.81 -17.82 -5.22
N HIS A 324 -8.43 -17.41 -4.03
CA HIS A 324 -8.76 -16.12 -3.40
C HIS A 324 -7.58 -15.14 -3.40
N VAL A 325 -6.58 -15.34 -4.25
CA VAL A 325 -5.46 -14.40 -4.33
C VAL A 325 -5.91 -13.11 -5.01
N GLY A 326 -5.65 -11.99 -4.37
CA GLY A 326 -6.05 -10.66 -4.84
C GLY A 326 -5.17 -9.56 -4.27
N GLY A 327 -5.69 -8.34 -4.23
CA GLY A 327 -4.99 -7.18 -3.74
C GLY A 327 -3.77 -6.82 -4.58
N LEU A 328 -2.65 -6.56 -3.94
CA LEU A 328 -1.39 -6.17 -4.58
C LEU A 328 -0.40 -7.31 -4.75
N SER A 329 -0.67 -8.47 -4.18
CA SER A 329 0.17 -9.68 -4.16
C SER A 329 1.48 -9.62 -4.97
N GLY A 330 2.61 -9.83 -4.30
CA GLY A 330 3.95 -9.80 -4.93
C GLY A 330 5.02 -9.18 -4.03
N ALA A 331 6.04 -8.58 -4.62
CA ALA A 331 7.13 -7.96 -3.89
C ALA A 331 6.94 -6.44 -3.76
N PHE A 332 6.99 -5.93 -2.51
CA PHE A 332 6.99 -4.52 -2.17
C PHE A 332 8.43 -4.00 -2.05
N ILE A 333 8.62 -2.72 -2.34
CA ILE A 333 9.93 -2.07 -2.28
C ILE A 333 9.87 -0.73 -1.51
N PRO A 334 9.26 -0.66 -0.31
CA PRO A 334 9.23 0.56 0.49
C PRO A 334 10.63 0.87 1.01
N VAL A 335 11.10 2.11 0.81
CA VAL A 335 12.47 2.45 1.18
C VAL A 335 12.65 2.55 2.69
N SER A 336 11.68 3.10 3.44
CA SER A 336 11.83 3.27 4.89
C SER A 336 11.56 2.02 5.71
N GLU A 337 10.85 1.05 5.15
CA GLU A 337 10.39 -0.15 5.86
C GLU A 337 11.31 -1.37 5.62
N ASP A 338 12.40 -1.21 4.86
CA ASP A 338 13.32 -2.29 4.45
C ASP A 338 14.77 -1.90 4.79
N GLU A 339 15.40 -2.61 5.72
CA GLU A 339 16.76 -2.27 6.17
C GLU A 339 17.80 -2.34 5.03
N GLY A 340 17.62 -3.24 4.08
CA GLY A 340 18.49 -3.34 2.91
C GLY A 340 18.26 -2.23 1.90
N MET A 341 16.99 -1.79 1.67
CA MET A 341 16.68 -0.63 0.83
C MET A 341 17.24 0.67 1.45
N ILE A 342 17.10 0.84 2.76
CA ILE A 342 17.69 1.96 3.51
C ILE A 342 19.21 1.98 3.29
N ALA A 343 19.89 0.85 3.52
CA ALA A 343 21.33 0.74 3.35
C ALA A 343 21.79 1.02 1.92
N ALA A 344 21.07 0.49 0.91
CA ALA A 344 21.36 0.71 -0.49
C ALA A 344 21.18 2.16 -0.93
N ALA A 345 20.14 2.84 -0.42
CA ALA A 345 19.90 4.26 -0.68
C ALA A 345 20.97 5.15 -0.02
N GLN A 346 21.38 4.83 1.21
CA GLN A 346 22.46 5.54 1.93
C GLN A 346 23.82 5.40 1.22
N GLN A 347 24.07 4.27 0.60
CA GLN A 347 25.27 4.03 -0.20
C GLN A 347 25.22 4.66 -1.60
N GLY A 348 24.08 5.21 -2.01
CA GLY A 348 23.88 5.77 -3.34
C GLY A 348 23.71 4.73 -4.46
N ALA A 349 23.56 3.44 -4.12
CA ALA A 349 23.28 2.38 -5.07
C ALA A 349 21.82 2.38 -5.53
N LEU A 350 20.90 2.86 -4.68
CA LEU A 350 19.47 2.93 -4.93
C LEU A 350 19.02 4.39 -4.97
N GLY A 351 18.85 4.92 -6.17
CA GLY A 351 18.28 6.25 -6.41
C GLY A 351 16.86 6.17 -6.99
N LEU A 352 16.23 7.33 -7.19
CA LEU A 352 14.85 7.41 -7.67
C LEU A 352 14.67 6.75 -9.05
N ASP A 353 15.57 7.02 -10.02
CA ASP A 353 15.52 6.41 -11.36
C ASP A 353 15.58 4.87 -11.30
N LYS A 354 16.39 4.34 -10.38
CA LYS A 354 16.47 2.89 -10.19
C LYS A 354 15.18 2.34 -9.56
N LEU A 355 14.61 3.04 -8.60
CA LEU A 355 13.33 2.68 -8.00
C LEU A 355 12.20 2.69 -9.04
N GLU A 356 12.11 3.72 -9.89
CA GLU A 356 11.15 3.77 -11.00
C GLU A 356 11.31 2.58 -11.96
N ALA A 357 12.56 2.24 -12.33
CA ALA A 357 12.81 1.04 -13.14
C ALA A 357 12.34 -0.25 -12.42
N MET A 358 12.52 -0.36 -11.11
CA MET A 358 12.07 -1.49 -10.31
C MET A 358 10.53 -1.54 -10.21
N THR A 359 9.86 -0.38 -10.20
CA THR A 359 8.39 -0.35 -10.14
C THR A 359 7.72 -0.87 -11.41
N CYS A 360 8.44 -0.97 -12.52
CA CYS A 360 7.93 -1.67 -13.71
C CYS A 360 7.60 -3.15 -13.42
N VAL A 361 8.27 -3.78 -12.47
CA VAL A 361 8.22 -5.22 -12.20
C VAL A 361 7.84 -5.59 -10.76
N CYS A 362 7.77 -4.64 -9.83
CA CYS A 362 7.27 -4.86 -8.48
C CYS A 362 5.73 -4.95 -8.44
N SER A 363 5.14 -5.15 -7.29
CA SER A 363 3.68 -5.23 -7.15
C SER A 363 3.00 -3.92 -6.76
N VAL A 364 3.74 -2.89 -6.33
CA VAL A 364 3.16 -1.66 -5.79
C VAL A 364 3.58 -0.42 -6.58
N GLY A 365 4.78 0.08 -6.42
CA GLY A 365 5.24 1.36 -6.97
C GLY A 365 6.29 2.00 -6.06
N LEU A 366 6.43 3.31 -6.14
CA LEU A 366 7.28 4.09 -5.24
C LEU A 366 6.61 4.20 -3.87
N ASP A 367 7.25 3.63 -2.87
CA ASP A 367 6.65 3.54 -1.55
C ASP A 367 7.59 4.06 -0.46
N MET A 368 7.07 4.95 0.42
CA MET A 368 7.80 5.56 1.53
C MET A 368 9.11 6.23 1.09
N ILE A 369 9.02 7.06 0.06
CA ILE A 369 10.16 7.78 -0.52
C ILE A 369 10.28 9.16 0.12
N ALA A 370 11.30 9.39 0.92
CA ALA A 370 11.64 10.71 1.44
C ALA A 370 12.48 11.49 0.42
N VAL A 371 12.04 12.70 0.10
CA VAL A 371 12.74 13.64 -0.79
C VAL A 371 13.00 14.96 -0.06
N PRO A 372 13.91 15.84 -0.56
CA PRO A 372 14.17 17.13 0.07
C PRO A 372 12.88 17.92 0.31
N GLY A 373 12.80 18.56 1.48
CA GLY A 373 11.60 19.31 1.90
C GLY A 373 11.27 20.52 1.01
N ASP A 374 12.23 21.02 0.25
CA ASP A 374 12.07 22.11 -0.72
C ASP A 374 11.70 21.64 -2.14
N THR A 375 11.53 20.33 -2.34
CA THR A 375 11.07 19.78 -3.63
C THR A 375 9.76 20.45 -4.05
N SER A 376 9.71 20.95 -5.29
CA SER A 376 8.55 21.68 -5.81
C SER A 376 7.35 20.76 -6.03
N ALA A 377 6.15 21.32 -5.97
CA ALA A 377 4.92 20.58 -6.27
C ALA A 377 4.93 20.01 -7.71
N GLU A 378 5.54 20.73 -8.65
CA GLU A 378 5.66 20.29 -10.05
C GLU A 378 6.60 19.08 -10.18
N THR A 379 7.70 19.03 -9.43
CA THR A 379 8.60 17.87 -9.42
C THR A 379 7.89 16.67 -8.80
N LEU A 380 7.17 16.84 -7.67
CA LEU A 380 6.35 15.78 -7.08
C LEU A 380 5.30 15.26 -8.06
N SER A 381 4.65 16.19 -8.79
CA SER A 381 3.68 15.83 -9.84
C SER A 381 4.32 15.06 -11.00
N ALA A 382 5.54 15.40 -11.39
CA ALA A 382 6.24 14.70 -12.48
C ALA A 382 6.57 13.24 -12.08
N ILE A 383 7.04 13.02 -10.87
CA ILE A 383 7.28 11.67 -10.34
C ILE A 383 5.96 10.85 -10.30
N ILE A 384 4.85 11.47 -9.90
CA ILE A 384 3.52 10.84 -9.97
C ILE A 384 3.14 10.48 -11.41
N ALA A 385 3.43 11.36 -12.37
CA ALA A 385 3.13 11.12 -13.78
C ALA A 385 3.93 9.94 -14.35
N ASP A 386 5.22 9.83 -14.00
CA ASP A 386 6.09 8.73 -14.44
C ASP A 386 5.59 7.40 -13.88
N GLU A 387 5.29 7.33 -12.60
CA GLU A 387 4.71 6.13 -11.98
C GLU A 387 3.33 5.76 -12.56
N ALA A 388 2.48 6.75 -12.81
CA ALA A 388 1.20 6.50 -13.45
C ALA A 388 1.36 5.98 -14.88
N ALA A 389 2.39 6.46 -15.62
CA ALA A 389 2.71 5.96 -16.96
C ALA A 389 3.21 4.51 -16.91
N ILE A 390 4.08 4.17 -15.95
CA ILE A 390 4.54 2.79 -15.72
C ILE A 390 3.34 1.88 -15.45
N GLY A 391 2.45 2.25 -14.54
CA GLY A 391 1.25 1.48 -14.22
C GLY A 391 0.32 1.31 -15.41
N MET A 392 0.07 2.41 -16.13
CA MET A 392 -0.82 2.43 -17.28
C MET A 392 -0.32 1.52 -18.41
N VAL A 393 0.96 1.62 -18.77
CA VAL A 393 1.55 0.86 -19.89
C VAL A 393 1.67 -0.63 -19.56
N ASN A 394 2.04 -0.97 -18.33
CA ASN A 394 2.21 -2.34 -17.88
C ASN A 394 0.92 -3.02 -17.37
N SER A 395 -0.22 -2.33 -17.41
CA SER A 395 -1.50 -2.83 -16.90
C SER A 395 -1.41 -3.35 -15.46
N LYS A 396 -0.66 -2.65 -14.62
CA LYS A 396 -0.46 -2.96 -13.21
C LYS A 396 -0.80 -1.78 -12.32
N THR A 397 -1.11 -2.04 -11.06
CA THR A 397 -1.21 -0.99 -10.06
C THR A 397 0.16 -0.37 -9.82
N THR A 398 0.23 0.96 -9.83
CA THR A 398 1.32 1.71 -9.24
C THR A 398 0.77 2.65 -8.18
N ALA A 399 1.52 2.76 -7.08
CA ALA A 399 1.26 3.64 -5.96
C ALA A 399 2.43 4.59 -5.78
N VAL A 400 2.16 5.82 -5.38
CA VAL A 400 3.19 6.80 -5.06
C VAL A 400 2.94 7.34 -3.66
N ARG A 401 3.86 7.07 -2.75
CA ARG A 401 3.88 7.58 -1.37
C ARG A 401 5.17 8.38 -1.18
N LEU A 402 5.10 9.67 -1.57
CA LEU A 402 6.21 10.62 -1.49
C LEU A 402 6.11 11.47 -0.23
N ILE A 403 7.24 11.69 0.43
CA ILE A 403 7.33 12.47 1.65
C ILE A 403 8.38 13.57 1.46
N PRO A 404 7.98 14.77 0.99
CA PRO A 404 8.87 15.92 1.01
C PRO A 404 9.11 16.32 2.46
N ALA A 405 10.30 15.97 2.97
CA ALA A 405 10.64 16.04 4.40
C ALA A 405 10.96 17.49 4.82
N PRO A 406 10.09 18.18 5.58
CA PRO A 406 10.29 19.60 5.89
C PRO A 406 11.62 19.86 6.61
N GLY A 407 12.41 20.79 6.08
CA GLY A 407 13.71 21.18 6.64
C GLY A 407 14.86 20.19 6.43
N LYS A 408 14.62 19.06 5.76
CA LYS A 408 15.61 18.03 5.47
C LYS A 408 16.17 18.15 4.06
N LYS A 409 17.42 17.71 3.87
CA LYS A 409 18.17 17.71 2.61
C LYS A 409 18.66 16.30 2.28
N VAL A 410 19.16 16.13 1.08
CA VAL A 410 19.79 14.88 0.64
C VAL A 410 20.84 14.43 1.65
N GLY A 411 20.78 13.15 2.05
CA GLY A 411 21.66 12.54 3.04
C GLY A 411 21.16 12.61 4.49
N ASP A 412 20.13 13.45 4.77
CA ASP A 412 19.44 13.41 6.07
C ASP A 412 18.56 12.16 6.17
N THR A 413 18.10 11.86 7.39
CA THR A 413 17.15 10.78 7.67
C THR A 413 15.87 11.33 8.26
N VAL A 414 14.74 10.74 7.91
CA VAL A 414 13.41 11.00 8.49
C VAL A 414 12.97 9.78 9.26
N GLU A 415 12.62 9.97 10.53
CA GLU A 415 12.13 8.91 11.40
C GLU A 415 10.60 8.90 11.41
N PHE A 416 10.00 7.74 11.08
CA PHE A 416 8.55 7.52 11.15
C PHE A 416 8.15 6.64 12.33
N GLY A 417 9.07 5.81 12.79
CA GLY A 417 8.88 4.89 13.91
C GLY A 417 8.06 3.65 13.59
N GLY A 418 8.06 2.69 14.49
CA GLY A 418 7.32 1.43 14.38
C GLY A 418 7.63 0.68 13.09
N LEU A 419 6.60 0.17 12.43
CA LEU A 419 6.72 -0.57 11.15
C LEU A 419 7.10 0.32 9.96
N LEU A 420 6.90 1.63 10.05
CA LEU A 420 7.24 2.57 8.98
C LEU A 420 8.73 2.95 8.95
N GLY A 421 9.46 2.64 10.00
CA GLY A 421 10.91 2.74 10.07
C GLY A 421 11.47 4.14 9.90
N SER A 422 12.54 4.26 9.11
CA SER A 422 13.23 5.52 8.80
C SER A 422 13.64 5.57 7.32
N ALA A 423 13.53 6.75 6.70
CA ALA A 423 13.91 6.93 5.30
C ALA A 423 15.12 7.85 5.15
N PRO A 424 16.15 7.46 4.38
CA PRO A 424 17.13 8.42 3.88
C PRO A 424 16.46 9.34 2.88
N VAL A 425 16.77 10.63 2.91
CA VAL A 425 16.31 11.60 1.93
C VAL A 425 17.09 11.42 0.64
N ILE A 426 16.40 10.95 -0.42
CA ILE A 426 17.01 10.68 -1.74
C ILE A 426 16.96 11.93 -2.63
N PRO A 427 17.98 12.14 -3.50
CA PRO A 427 17.98 13.26 -4.41
C PRO A 427 16.87 13.14 -5.47
N VAL A 428 16.35 14.29 -5.88
CA VAL A 428 15.53 14.46 -7.09
C VAL A 428 16.31 15.25 -8.13
N HIS A 429 15.96 15.12 -9.42
CA HIS A 429 16.61 15.90 -10.46
C HIS A 429 16.37 17.40 -10.27
N PRO A 430 17.38 18.26 -10.47
CA PRO A 430 17.27 19.71 -10.25
C PRO A 430 16.57 20.44 -11.39
N PHE A 431 16.26 19.75 -12.49
CA PHE A 431 15.65 20.35 -13.68
C PHE A 431 14.13 20.48 -13.52
N SER A 432 13.59 21.61 -13.99
CA SER A 432 12.19 21.94 -13.83
C SER A 432 11.28 21.13 -14.77
N SER A 433 10.26 20.47 -14.21
CA SER A 433 9.16 19.85 -14.94
C SER A 433 7.91 20.74 -15.00
N ALA A 434 7.97 21.98 -14.51
CA ALA A 434 6.81 22.86 -14.41
C ALA A 434 6.07 23.07 -15.73
N PRO A 435 6.73 23.36 -16.88
CA PRO A 435 6.02 23.53 -18.15
C PRO A 435 5.30 22.25 -18.62
N PHE A 436 5.85 21.07 -18.29
CA PHE A 436 5.23 19.78 -18.60
C PHE A 436 3.94 19.57 -17.79
N ILE A 437 4.00 19.79 -16.49
CA ILE A 437 2.86 19.62 -15.58
C ILE A 437 1.77 20.67 -15.85
N GLN A 438 2.15 21.91 -16.16
CA GLN A 438 1.21 23.00 -16.46
C GLN A 438 0.40 22.81 -17.75
N ARG A 439 0.79 21.87 -18.62
CA ARG A 439 -0.03 21.52 -19.80
C ARG A 439 -1.39 20.96 -19.42
N GLY A 440 -1.48 20.27 -18.29
CA GLY A 440 -2.73 19.66 -17.81
C GLY A 440 -3.36 18.66 -18.79
N GLY A 441 -4.66 18.51 -18.70
CA GLY A 441 -5.44 17.66 -19.59
C GLY A 441 -5.21 16.16 -19.32
N ARG A 442 -5.04 15.38 -20.37
CA ARG A 442 -4.95 13.92 -20.28
C ARG A 442 -3.84 13.33 -21.13
N ILE A 443 -3.03 12.43 -20.59
CA ILE A 443 -2.25 11.49 -21.38
C ILE A 443 -3.19 10.36 -21.78
N PRO A 444 -3.41 10.11 -23.09
CA PRO A 444 -4.37 9.10 -23.55
C PRO A 444 -4.02 7.68 -23.10
N ALA A 445 -5.02 6.83 -23.04
CA ALA A 445 -4.82 5.40 -22.80
C ALA A 445 -3.93 4.78 -23.90
N PRO A 446 -3.02 3.84 -23.55
CA PRO A 446 -2.14 3.20 -24.52
C PRO A 446 -2.92 2.26 -25.44
N MET A 447 -2.37 1.98 -26.64
CA MET A 447 -3.05 1.13 -27.65
C MET A 447 -3.46 -0.24 -27.11
N GLN A 448 -2.66 -0.86 -26.24
CA GLN A 448 -2.98 -2.16 -25.65
C GLN A 448 -4.26 -2.15 -24.81
N SER A 449 -4.71 -1.00 -24.35
CA SER A 449 -5.98 -0.87 -23.61
C SER A 449 -7.22 -0.97 -24.52
N LEU A 450 -7.04 -0.85 -25.83
CA LEU A 450 -8.10 -0.96 -26.82
C LEU A 450 -8.45 -2.41 -27.17
N LYS A 451 -7.80 -3.38 -26.56
CA LYS A 451 -8.17 -4.78 -26.66
C LYS A 451 -9.48 -5.00 -25.90
N ASN A 452 -10.50 -5.37 -26.62
CA ASN A 452 -11.80 -5.73 -26.06
C ASN A 452 -11.78 -7.16 -25.51
#